data_e82dbeccc9145a7d6111300653364767
#
_entry.id   e82dbeccc9145a7d6111300653364767
#
_cell.length_a   1.000
_cell.length_b   1.000
_cell.length_c   1.000
_cell.angle_alpha   90.00
_cell.angle_beta   90.00
_cell.angle_gamma   90.00
#
_symmetry.space_group_name_H-M   'P 1'
#
loop_
_entity.id
_entity.type
_entity.pdbx_description
1 polymer ?
#
loop_
_entity_poly.entity_id
_entity_poly.type
_entity_poly.pdbx_seq_one_letter_code
_entity_poly.pdbx_strand_id
1 'polypeptide(L)'
;MDKKQKTAGGFSAIIAFLAIALALIAGILIYKYIFGDPGNFVDRNPEAEPVEGNLMGVIYKGGFIVPGLVAINLIVLIFTIERLVTLLLANGKGKANLFIEKIKELMAAKDFNGAIEACDVQRGSLANVVRAGLVKYQQMTKESDMDKEQKLEALKKELEEATSLELPMLSKNLPVLSTTASISTLIGLIGTVLGMIRSFAAMSQGAPDTAELSTGISEALINTAFGIAGSTIAIIAFSFFSTKIDAMTYGIDEASFTIVQDF
;
A
#
# COMPACT_ATOMS: atom_id res chain seq x y z
N MET A 1 -5.64 28.23 5.93
CA MET A 1 -5.87 26.77 5.75
C MET A 1 -6.86 26.56 4.63
N ASP A 2 -6.35 26.14 3.50
CA ASP A 2 -7.09 26.21 2.22
C ASP A 2 -8.14 25.09 2.13
N LYS A 3 -9.35 25.42 1.68
CA LYS A 3 -10.47 24.47 1.44
C LYS A 3 -10.08 23.32 0.50
N LYS A 4 -9.04 23.47 -0.30
CA LYS A 4 -8.52 22.43 -1.21
C LYS A 4 -7.92 21.21 -0.49
N GLN A 5 -7.32 21.37 0.70
CA GLN A 5 -6.72 20.23 1.43
C GLN A 5 -7.78 19.31 2.09
N LYS A 6 -8.91 19.88 2.55
CA LYS A 6 -10.01 19.07 3.13
C LYS A 6 -10.73 18.20 2.09
N THR A 7 -10.82 18.66 0.84
CA THR A 7 -11.47 17.92 -0.24
C THR A 7 -10.58 16.78 -0.78
N ALA A 8 -9.27 16.94 -0.80
CA ALA A 8 -8.36 15.89 -1.28
C ALA A 8 -8.29 14.66 -0.35
N GLY A 9 -8.36 14.86 0.98
CA GLY A 9 -8.38 13.76 1.95
C GLY A 9 -9.65 12.92 1.89
N GLY A 10 -10.82 13.57 1.80
CA GLY A 10 -12.12 12.90 1.70
C GLY A 10 -12.29 12.12 0.39
N PHE A 11 -11.91 12.71 -0.72
CA PHE A 11 -11.96 12.08 -2.05
C PHE A 11 -11.09 10.82 -2.12
N SER A 12 -9.92 10.86 -1.51
CA SER A 12 -9.02 9.71 -1.45
C SER A 12 -9.55 8.56 -0.57
N ALA A 13 -10.23 8.85 0.54
CA ALA A 13 -10.86 7.82 1.38
C ALA A 13 -12.03 7.13 0.65
N ILE A 14 -12.81 7.91 -0.10
CA ILE A 14 -13.89 7.37 -0.96
C ILE A 14 -13.33 6.43 -2.02
N ILE A 15 -12.22 6.80 -2.68
CA ILE A 15 -11.57 5.95 -3.69
C ILE A 15 -11.09 4.63 -3.06
N ALA A 16 -10.46 4.67 -1.89
CA ALA A 16 -10.02 3.46 -1.19
C ALA A 16 -11.22 2.55 -0.84
N PHE A 17 -12.32 3.13 -0.34
CA PHE A 17 -13.54 2.39 -0.04
C PHE A 17 -14.15 1.75 -1.31
N LEU A 18 -14.23 2.51 -2.40
CA LEU A 18 -14.72 2.00 -3.68
C LEU A 18 -13.83 0.88 -4.23
N ALA A 19 -12.52 0.98 -4.09
CA ALA A 19 -11.58 -0.06 -4.52
C ALA A 19 -11.81 -1.37 -3.72
N ILE A 20 -12.04 -1.29 -2.41
CA ILE A 20 -12.37 -2.44 -1.57
C ILE A 20 -13.72 -3.04 -1.97
N ALA A 21 -14.75 -2.22 -2.17
CA ALA A 21 -16.07 -2.68 -2.60
C ALA A 21 -16.01 -3.37 -3.97
N LEU A 22 -15.29 -2.80 -4.92
CA LEU A 22 -15.07 -3.40 -6.24
C LEU A 22 -14.29 -4.72 -6.15
N ALA A 23 -13.29 -4.82 -5.29
CA ALA A 23 -12.54 -6.06 -5.07
C ALA A 23 -13.44 -7.17 -4.51
N LEU A 24 -14.36 -6.85 -3.59
CA LEU A 24 -15.35 -7.79 -3.05
C LEU A 24 -16.30 -8.30 -4.16
N ILE A 25 -16.83 -7.40 -4.97
CA ILE A 25 -17.67 -7.77 -6.10
C ILE A 25 -16.89 -8.64 -7.11
N ALA A 26 -15.68 -8.21 -7.46
CA ALA A 26 -14.80 -8.95 -8.37
C ALA A 26 -14.45 -10.34 -7.84
N GLY A 27 -14.18 -10.48 -6.53
CA GLY A 27 -13.93 -11.78 -5.89
C GLY A 27 -15.09 -12.74 -6.05
N ILE A 28 -16.34 -12.26 -5.86
CA ILE A 28 -17.55 -13.07 -6.08
C ILE A 28 -17.72 -13.44 -7.56
N LEU A 29 -17.49 -12.51 -8.48
CA LEU A 29 -17.60 -12.75 -9.92
C LEU A 29 -16.53 -13.74 -10.40
N ILE A 30 -15.29 -13.60 -9.97
CA ILE A 30 -14.19 -14.53 -10.28
C ILE A 30 -14.53 -15.93 -9.76
N TYR A 31 -14.97 -16.02 -8.52
CA TYR A 31 -15.36 -17.30 -7.93
C TYR A 31 -16.47 -17.97 -8.74
N LYS A 32 -17.54 -17.23 -9.08
CA LYS A 32 -18.70 -17.78 -9.75
C LYS A 32 -18.47 -18.12 -11.23
N TYR A 33 -17.78 -17.24 -11.97
CA TYR A 33 -17.70 -17.34 -13.43
C TYR A 33 -16.36 -17.90 -13.93
N ILE A 34 -15.28 -17.79 -13.14
CA ILE A 34 -13.97 -18.32 -13.54
C ILE A 34 -13.71 -19.65 -12.84
N PHE A 35 -13.79 -19.69 -11.53
CA PHE A 35 -13.55 -20.93 -10.79
C PHE A 35 -14.71 -21.90 -10.88
N GLY A 36 -15.96 -21.39 -10.87
CA GLY A 36 -17.19 -22.16 -11.02
C GLY A 36 -17.61 -22.40 -12.47
N ASP A 37 -16.74 -22.14 -13.46
CA ASP A 37 -17.05 -22.44 -14.85
C ASP A 37 -17.29 -23.95 -15.04
N PRO A 38 -18.41 -24.37 -15.66
CA PRO A 38 -18.72 -25.78 -15.90
C PRO A 38 -17.60 -26.57 -16.58
N GLY A 39 -16.76 -25.92 -17.38
CA GLY A 39 -15.60 -26.56 -18.03
C GLY A 39 -14.50 -27.01 -17.07
N ASN A 40 -14.53 -26.56 -15.81
CA ASN A 40 -13.58 -26.96 -14.78
C ASN A 40 -13.95 -28.28 -14.09
N PHE A 41 -15.11 -28.87 -14.37
CA PHE A 41 -15.68 -30.01 -13.66
C PHE A 41 -16.04 -31.14 -14.60
N VAL A 42 -16.02 -32.37 -14.04
CA VAL A 42 -16.47 -33.57 -14.75
C VAL A 42 -17.95 -33.41 -15.10
N ASP A 43 -18.32 -33.87 -16.27
CA ASP A 43 -19.68 -33.78 -16.83
C ASP A 43 -20.24 -32.34 -16.91
N ARG A 44 -19.35 -31.35 -16.85
CA ARG A 44 -19.70 -29.91 -16.80
C ARG A 44 -20.65 -29.55 -15.66
N ASN A 45 -20.57 -30.28 -14.57
CA ASN A 45 -21.38 -30.05 -13.37
C ASN A 45 -20.50 -29.47 -12.23
N PRO A 46 -20.68 -28.23 -11.80
CA PRO A 46 -19.91 -27.65 -10.69
C PRO A 46 -20.02 -28.38 -9.34
N GLU A 47 -21.04 -29.24 -9.18
CA GLU A 47 -21.20 -30.09 -8.01
C GLU A 47 -20.33 -31.38 -8.08
N ALA A 48 -19.96 -31.79 -9.30
CA ALA A 48 -19.09 -32.93 -9.53
C ALA A 48 -17.62 -32.59 -9.16
N GLU A 49 -16.75 -33.59 -9.26
CA GLU A 49 -15.32 -33.38 -8.99
C GLU A 49 -14.66 -32.50 -10.05
N PRO A 50 -13.63 -31.74 -9.70
CA PRO A 50 -12.83 -31.00 -10.67
C PRO A 50 -12.20 -31.96 -11.70
N VAL A 51 -12.07 -31.50 -12.94
CA VAL A 51 -11.29 -32.22 -13.94
C VAL A 51 -9.86 -32.43 -13.43
N GLU A 52 -9.29 -33.58 -13.61
CA GLU A 52 -7.95 -33.92 -13.14
C GLU A 52 -6.91 -32.89 -13.60
N GLY A 53 -6.16 -32.32 -12.65
CA GLY A 53 -5.17 -31.26 -12.90
C GLY A 53 -5.76 -29.85 -13.07
N ASN A 54 -7.06 -29.66 -12.99
CA ASN A 54 -7.67 -28.34 -13.10
C ASN A 54 -7.70 -27.61 -11.74
N LEU A 55 -6.73 -26.72 -11.53
CA LEU A 55 -6.62 -25.93 -10.29
C LEU A 55 -7.82 -25.01 -10.04
N MET A 56 -8.48 -24.50 -11.09
CA MET A 56 -9.62 -23.58 -10.91
C MET A 56 -10.82 -24.29 -10.31
N GLY A 57 -11.12 -25.50 -10.76
CA GLY A 57 -12.15 -26.33 -10.17
C GLY A 57 -11.81 -26.73 -8.73
N VAL A 58 -10.54 -27.07 -8.45
CA VAL A 58 -10.07 -27.36 -7.09
C VAL A 58 -10.28 -26.14 -6.20
N ILE A 59 -9.92 -24.92 -6.62
CA ILE A 59 -10.11 -23.68 -5.87
C ILE A 59 -11.59 -23.43 -5.60
N TYR A 60 -12.48 -23.69 -6.57
CA TYR A 60 -13.92 -23.55 -6.38
C TYR A 60 -14.43 -24.40 -5.21
N LYS A 61 -13.90 -25.63 -5.08
CA LYS A 61 -14.24 -26.56 -3.98
C LYS A 61 -13.75 -26.07 -2.59
N GLY A 62 -12.95 -25.01 -2.52
CA GLY A 62 -12.62 -24.32 -1.27
C GLY A 62 -13.81 -23.62 -0.59
N GLY A 63 -15.00 -23.63 -1.23
CA GLY A 63 -16.27 -23.25 -0.62
C GLY A 63 -16.51 -21.76 -0.52
N PHE A 64 -17.45 -21.37 0.35
CA PHE A 64 -17.99 -19.98 0.42
C PHE A 64 -16.99 -18.93 0.95
N ILE A 65 -15.87 -19.34 1.55
CA ILE A 65 -14.83 -18.43 2.04
C ILE A 65 -13.93 -17.96 0.91
N VAL A 66 -13.75 -18.77 -0.14
CA VAL A 66 -12.86 -18.46 -1.27
C VAL A 66 -13.15 -17.10 -1.92
N PRO A 67 -14.41 -16.70 -2.20
CA PRO A 67 -14.69 -15.37 -2.73
C PRO A 67 -14.09 -14.23 -1.90
N GLY A 68 -14.19 -14.36 -0.56
CA GLY A 68 -13.60 -13.39 0.37
C GLY A 68 -12.07 -13.38 0.31
N LEU A 69 -11.44 -14.55 0.25
CA LEU A 69 -9.99 -14.67 0.13
C LEU A 69 -9.47 -14.13 -1.21
N VAL A 70 -10.20 -14.38 -2.30
CA VAL A 70 -9.88 -13.79 -3.62
C VAL A 70 -9.98 -12.28 -3.56
N ALA A 71 -11.04 -11.73 -2.96
CA ALA A 71 -11.19 -10.30 -2.78
C ALA A 71 -10.05 -9.68 -1.95
N ILE A 72 -9.63 -10.34 -0.88
CA ILE A 72 -8.47 -9.92 -0.07
C ILE A 72 -7.20 -9.88 -0.90
N ASN A 73 -6.93 -10.93 -1.70
CA ASN A 73 -5.77 -10.96 -2.60
C ASN A 73 -5.83 -9.84 -3.64
N LEU A 74 -7.01 -9.52 -4.19
CA LEU A 74 -7.21 -8.39 -5.09
C LEU A 74 -6.95 -7.05 -4.39
N ILE A 75 -7.39 -6.87 -3.14
CA ILE A 75 -7.11 -5.67 -2.34
C ILE A 75 -5.60 -5.50 -2.19
N VAL A 76 -4.88 -6.56 -1.83
CA VAL A 76 -3.40 -6.53 -1.72
C VAL A 76 -2.76 -6.06 -3.02
N LEU A 77 -3.17 -6.61 -4.16
CA LEU A 77 -2.65 -6.24 -5.48
C LEU A 77 -2.96 -4.78 -5.82
N ILE A 78 -4.20 -4.33 -5.63
CA ILE A 78 -4.63 -2.96 -5.91
C ILE A 78 -3.80 -1.96 -5.08
N PHE A 79 -3.70 -2.17 -3.76
CA PHE A 79 -2.96 -1.26 -2.90
C PHE A 79 -1.44 -1.35 -3.09
N THR A 80 -0.91 -2.49 -3.49
CA THR A 80 0.50 -2.63 -3.89
C THR A 80 0.81 -1.79 -5.13
N ILE A 81 -0.04 -1.86 -6.15
CA ILE A 81 0.13 -1.06 -7.39
C ILE A 81 -0.06 0.43 -7.08
N GLU A 82 -1.07 0.78 -6.30
CA GLU A 82 -1.33 2.16 -5.89
C GLU A 82 -0.14 2.75 -5.12
N ARG A 83 0.44 2.00 -4.16
CA ARG A 83 1.62 2.43 -3.42
C ARG A 83 2.84 2.57 -4.30
N LEU A 84 3.07 1.62 -5.20
CA LEU A 84 4.17 1.69 -6.15
C LEU A 84 4.11 2.98 -6.98
N VAL A 85 2.96 3.26 -7.58
CA VAL A 85 2.78 4.47 -8.41
C VAL A 85 2.94 5.74 -7.56
N THR A 86 2.33 5.79 -6.38
CA THR A 86 2.40 6.97 -5.50
C THR A 86 3.83 7.27 -5.06
N LEU A 87 4.59 6.25 -4.64
CA LEU A 87 5.97 6.44 -4.20
C LEU A 87 6.93 6.75 -5.36
N LEU A 88 6.68 6.21 -6.55
CA LEU A 88 7.43 6.60 -7.75
C LEU A 88 7.23 8.09 -8.08
N LEU A 89 5.99 8.59 -7.98
CA LEU A 89 5.70 10.00 -8.19
C LEU A 89 6.27 10.89 -7.08
N ALA A 90 6.19 10.44 -5.82
CA ALA A 90 6.71 11.16 -4.66
C ALA A 90 8.24 11.23 -4.63
N ASN A 91 8.93 10.27 -5.23
CA ASN A 91 10.39 10.28 -5.36
C ASN A 91 10.90 11.37 -6.32
N GLY A 92 10.02 11.91 -7.17
CA GLY A 92 10.37 12.95 -8.14
C GLY A 92 11.22 12.42 -9.30
N LYS A 93 11.92 13.36 -9.98
CA LYS A 93 12.74 13.08 -11.15
C LYS A 93 14.21 13.01 -10.76
N GLY A 94 14.85 11.89 -11.01
CA GLY A 94 16.29 11.75 -10.77
C GLY A 94 16.64 11.18 -9.39
N LYS A 95 17.93 11.24 -9.05
CA LYS A 95 18.47 10.71 -7.78
C LYS A 95 18.47 11.81 -6.71
N ALA A 96 17.92 11.51 -5.53
CA ALA A 96 17.85 12.44 -4.39
C ALA A 96 19.24 13.02 -4.03
N ASN A 97 20.28 12.19 -3.98
CA ASN A 97 21.63 12.64 -3.61
C ASN A 97 22.19 13.69 -4.57
N LEU A 98 22.02 13.48 -5.90
CA LEU A 98 22.46 14.45 -6.90
C LEU A 98 21.66 15.77 -6.82
N PHE A 99 20.40 15.68 -6.47
CA PHE A 99 19.57 16.86 -6.25
C PHE A 99 20.04 17.64 -5.02
N ILE A 100 20.32 16.96 -3.89
CA ILE A 100 20.82 17.60 -2.66
C ILE A 100 22.17 18.27 -2.91
N GLU A 101 23.11 17.60 -3.62
CA GLU A 101 24.39 18.19 -4.00
C GLU A 101 24.20 19.46 -4.84
N LYS A 102 23.31 19.42 -5.84
CA LYS A 102 23.01 20.59 -6.67
C LYS A 102 22.43 21.75 -5.85
N ILE A 103 21.56 21.46 -4.88
CA ILE A 103 21.03 22.49 -3.98
C ILE A 103 22.15 23.10 -3.13
N LYS A 104 23.07 22.29 -2.59
CA LYS A 104 24.26 22.77 -1.85
C LYS A 104 25.11 23.71 -2.68
N GLU A 105 25.42 23.33 -3.92
CA GLU A 105 26.21 24.18 -4.84
C GLU A 105 25.53 25.53 -5.13
N LEU A 106 24.23 25.51 -5.41
CA LEU A 106 23.46 26.72 -5.72
C LEU A 106 23.33 27.64 -4.49
N MET A 107 23.16 27.06 -3.29
CA MET A 107 23.14 27.82 -2.04
C MET A 107 24.51 28.46 -1.75
N ALA A 108 25.60 27.73 -1.91
CA ALA A 108 26.96 28.27 -1.76
C ALA A 108 27.24 29.40 -2.74
N ALA A 109 26.69 29.33 -3.95
CA ALA A 109 26.76 30.38 -4.97
C ALA A 109 25.78 31.55 -4.68
N LYS A 110 24.92 31.45 -3.64
CA LYS A 110 23.83 32.40 -3.31
C LYS A 110 22.79 32.54 -4.44
N ASP A 111 22.68 31.55 -5.32
CA ASP A 111 21.67 31.48 -6.39
C ASP A 111 20.40 30.78 -5.88
N PHE A 112 19.65 31.47 -5.03
CA PHE A 112 18.39 30.94 -4.48
C PHE A 112 17.30 30.75 -5.54
N ASN A 113 17.32 31.54 -6.59
CA ASN A 113 16.33 31.39 -7.67
C ASN A 113 16.61 30.13 -8.47
N GLY A 114 17.87 29.87 -8.82
CA GLY A 114 18.28 28.62 -9.46
C GLY A 114 18.01 27.39 -8.60
N ALA A 115 18.18 27.49 -7.26
CA ALA A 115 17.84 26.42 -6.32
C ALA A 115 16.32 26.14 -6.29
N ILE A 116 15.47 27.15 -6.29
CA ILE A 116 14.00 26.99 -6.35
C ILE A 116 13.58 26.39 -7.70
N GLU A 117 14.16 26.83 -8.80
CA GLU A 117 13.91 26.25 -10.13
C GLU A 117 14.33 24.78 -10.20
N ALA A 118 15.46 24.41 -9.59
CA ALA A 118 15.89 23.03 -9.47
C ALA A 118 14.87 22.16 -8.73
N CYS A 119 14.20 22.69 -7.70
CA CYS A 119 13.10 22.01 -7.01
C CYS A 119 11.89 21.81 -7.94
N ASP A 120 11.52 22.81 -8.73
CA ASP A 120 10.39 22.74 -9.67
C ASP A 120 10.65 21.71 -10.80
N VAL A 121 11.92 21.46 -11.15
CA VAL A 121 12.33 20.42 -12.10
C VAL A 121 12.31 19.04 -11.45
N GLN A 122 12.88 18.91 -10.24
CA GLN A 122 13.00 17.65 -9.51
C GLN A 122 11.63 17.09 -9.15
N ARG A 123 10.74 17.90 -8.62
CA ARG A 123 9.42 17.50 -8.11
C ARG A 123 9.50 16.45 -7.00
N GLY A 124 8.34 16.06 -6.48
CA GLY A 124 8.24 15.07 -5.40
C GLY A 124 8.42 15.65 -4.01
N SER A 125 8.26 14.81 -2.99
CA SER A 125 8.18 15.24 -1.58
C SER A 125 9.46 15.92 -1.09
N LEU A 126 10.63 15.40 -1.45
CA LEU A 126 11.91 16.02 -1.12
C LEU A 126 12.01 17.43 -1.69
N ALA A 127 11.69 17.59 -2.97
CA ALA A 127 11.76 18.90 -3.63
C ALA A 127 10.74 19.91 -3.06
N ASN A 128 9.56 19.44 -2.64
CA ASN A 128 8.54 20.28 -2.02
C ASN A 128 9.03 20.87 -0.68
N VAL A 129 9.62 20.03 0.19
CA VAL A 129 10.16 20.47 1.48
C VAL A 129 11.35 21.41 1.30
N VAL A 130 12.31 21.05 0.44
CA VAL A 130 13.48 21.90 0.12
C VAL A 130 13.02 23.25 -0.44
N ARG A 131 12.04 23.25 -1.33
CA ARG A 131 11.49 24.48 -1.90
C ARG A 131 10.87 25.39 -0.85
N ALA A 132 10.09 24.84 0.08
CA ALA A 132 9.50 25.60 1.19
C ALA A 132 10.59 26.25 2.05
N GLY A 133 11.63 25.47 2.42
CA GLY A 133 12.79 25.96 3.14
C GLY A 133 13.54 27.07 2.41
N LEU A 134 13.81 26.92 1.10
CA LEU A 134 14.52 27.93 0.30
C LEU A 134 13.72 29.23 0.16
N VAL A 135 12.41 29.15 -0.03
CA VAL A 135 11.52 30.33 -0.06
C VAL A 135 11.56 31.04 1.29
N LYS A 136 11.49 30.29 2.39
CA LYS A 136 11.58 30.86 3.73
C LYS A 136 12.95 31.48 3.99
N TYR A 137 14.03 30.79 3.61
CA TYR A 137 15.39 31.29 3.68
C TYR A 137 15.52 32.66 2.98
N GLN A 138 15.02 32.77 1.74
CA GLN A 138 15.07 34.01 0.98
C GLN A 138 14.25 35.14 1.65
N GLN A 139 13.12 34.81 2.29
CA GLN A 139 12.35 35.77 3.07
C GLN A 139 13.11 36.28 4.31
N MET A 140 13.68 35.34 5.07
CA MET A 140 14.42 35.66 6.30
C MET A 140 15.69 36.48 6.02
N THR A 141 16.34 36.26 4.87
CA THR A 141 17.50 37.05 4.45
C THR A 141 17.15 38.52 4.19
N LYS A 142 15.92 38.81 3.75
CA LYS A 142 15.43 40.18 3.48
C LYS A 142 14.84 40.88 4.72
N GLU A 143 14.52 40.12 5.76
CA GLU A 143 13.93 40.64 6.98
C GLU A 143 14.99 41.34 7.82
N SER A 144 14.74 42.60 8.21
CA SER A 144 15.67 43.43 9.01
C SER A 144 15.35 43.47 10.50
N ASP A 145 14.09 43.16 10.87
CA ASP A 145 13.57 43.40 12.23
C ASP A 145 13.78 42.17 13.15
N MET A 146 14.31 41.07 12.62
CA MET A 146 14.59 39.82 13.36
C MET A 146 16.08 39.59 13.53
N ASP A 147 16.49 39.08 14.69
CA ASP A 147 17.86 38.64 14.90
C ASP A 147 18.15 37.30 14.18
N LYS A 148 19.44 36.89 14.16
CA LYS A 148 19.84 35.68 13.45
C LYS A 148 19.18 34.43 14.05
N GLU A 149 19.01 34.34 15.34
CA GLU A 149 18.45 33.20 16.04
C GLU A 149 16.94 33.04 15.72
N GLN A 150 16.20 34.14 15.76
CA GLN A 150 14.78 34.17 15.38
C GLN A 150 14.55 33.77 13.92
N LYS A 151 15.42 34.21 13.01
CA LYS A 151 15.35 33.83 11.58
C LYS A 151 15.60 32.34 11.39
N LEU A 152 16.60 31.80 12.08
CA LEU A 152 16.94 30.39 12.05
C LEU A 152 15.79 29.53 12.61
N GLU A 153 15.17 29.97 13.70
CA GLU A 153 14.02 29.27 14.29
C GLU A 153 12.82 29.27 13.31
N ALA A 154 12.54 30.42 12.68
CA ALA A 154 11.51 30.51 11.67
C ALA A 154 11.75 29.62 10.46
N LEU A 155 13.01 29.46 10.03
CA LEU A 155 13.39 28.55 8.94
C LEU A 155 13.21 27.09 9.35
N LYS A 156 13.66 26.69 10.53
CA LYS A 156 13.49 25.33 11.07
C LYS A 156 12.01 24.98 11.15
N LYS A 157 11.19 25.88 11.70
CA LYS A 157 9.76 25.67 11.81
C LYS A 157 9.07 25.46 10.44
N GLU A 158 9.45 26.23 9.44
CA GLU A 158 8.92 26.08 8.08
C GLU A 158 9.24 24.69 7.49
N LEU A 159 10.50 24.23 7.66
CA LEU A 159 10.95 22.91 7.20
C LEU A 159 10.22 21.78 7.94
N GLU A 160 10.03 21.91 9.26
CA GLU A 160 9.26 20.94 10.05
C GLU A 160 7.79 20.92 9.63
N GLU A 161 7.16 22.07 9.40
CA GLU A 161 5.78 22.16 8.92
C GLU A 161 5.64 21.52 7.52
N ALA A 162 6.55 21.83 6.59
CA ALA A 162 6.56 21.25 5.25
C ALA A 162 6.74 19.71 5.30
N THR A 163 7.67 19.23 6.12
CA THR A 163 7.90 17.80 6.32
C THR A 163 6.67 17.11 6.91
N SER A 164 6.05 17.72 7.93
CA SER A 164 4.83 17.19 8.57
C SER A 164 3.63 17.11 7.61
N LEU A 165 3.61 17.88 6.54
CA LEU A 165 2.59 17.80 5.49
C LEU A 165 2.88 16.68 4.47
N GLU A 166 4.15 16.41 4.16
CA GLU A 166 4.55 15.42 3.16
C GLU A 166 4.54 13.98 3.72
N LEU A 167 5.01 13.76 4.95
CA LEU A 167 5.13 12.41 5.52
C LEU A 167 3.81 11.61 5.56
N PRO A 168 2.66 12.18 5.96
CA PRO A 168 1.40 11.45 5.93
C PRO A 168 0.96 11.04 4.53
N MET A 169 1.38 11.78 3.50
CA MET A 169 1.08 11.42 2.10
C MET A 169 1.91 10.22 1.64
N LEU A 170 3.15 10.09 2.11
CA LEU A 170 4.02 8.96 1.82
C LEU A 170 3.52 7.67 2.48
N SER A 171 3.10 7.72 3.74
CA SER A 171 2.64 6.55 4.50
C SER A 171 1.16 6.20 4.30
N LYS A 172 0.41 7.03 3.57
CA LYS A 172 -1.01 6.83 3.31
C LYS A 172 -1.28 5.45 2.69
N ASN A 173 -2.35 4.78 3.11
CA ASN A 173 -2.75 3.44 2.67
C ASN A 173 -1.75 2.30 2.95
N LEU A 174 -0.55 2.58 3.48
CA LEU A 174 0.39 1.54 3.89
C LEU A 174 -0.19 0.63 5.01
N PRO A 175 -0.93 1.16 6.01
CA PRO A 175 -1.60 0.33 7.01
C PRO A 175 -2.60 -0.67 6.42
N VAL A 176 -3.17 -0.40 5.24
CA VAL A 176 -4.08 -1.33 4.56
C VAL A 176 -3.36 -2.63 4.24
N LEU A 177 -2.14 -2.57 3.71
CA LEU A 177 -1.35 -3.77 3.40
C LEU A 177 -1.03 -4.59 4.66
N SER A 178 -0.58 -3.94 5.74
CA SER A 178 -0.25 -4.62 7.00
C SER A 178 -1.48 -5.26 7.65
N THR A 179 -2.61 -4.56 7.67
CA THR A 179 -3.87 -5.08 8.21
C THR A 179 -4.40 -6.23 7.35
N THR A 180 -4.36 -6.09 6.03
CA THR A 180 -4.83 -7.12 5.10
C THR A 180 -3.97 -8.38 5.19
N ALA A 181 -2.68 -8.26 5.46
CA ALA A 181 -1.80 -9.41 5.73
C ALA A 181 -2.32 -10.27 6.90
N SER A 182 -2.64 -9.62 8.01
CA SER A 182 -3.17 -10.32 9.19
C SER A 182 -4.56 -10.92 8.93
N ILE A 183 -5.45 -10.14 8.32
CA ILE A 183 -6.82 -10.58 8.00
C ILE A 183 -6.81 -11.77 7.04
N SER A 184 -5.93 -11.76 6.03
CA SER A 184 -5.81 -12.85 5.06
C SER A 184 -5.51 -14.19 5.73
N THR A 185 -4.53 -14.21 6.62
CA THR A 185 -4.18 -15.42 7.38
C THR A 185 -5.32 -15.88 8.30
N LEU A 186 -5.95 -14.94 9.03
CA LEU A 186 -7.04 -15.26 9.96
C LEU A 186 -8.26 -15.83 9.24
N ILE A 187 -8.65 -15.28 8.09
CA ILE A 187 -9.75 -15.79 7.28
C ILE A 187 -9.41 -17.15 6.69
N GLY A 188 -8.16 -17.36 6.23
CA GLY A 188 -7.68 -18.67 5.81
C GLY A 188 -7.78 -19.71 6.91
N LEU A 189 -7.40 -19.34 8.14
CA LEU A 189 -7.51 -20.23 9.32
C LEU A 189 -8.96 -20.55 9.69
N ILE A 190 -9.87 -19.55 9.62
CA ILE A 190 -11.30 -19.79 9.79
C ILE A 190 -11.80 -20.81 8.76
N GLY A 191 -11.35 -20.70 7.52
CA GLY A 191 -11.64 -21.68 6.47
C GLY A 191 -11.20 -23.09 6.82
N THR A 192 -10.03 -23.24 7.42
CA THR A 192 -9.55 -24.55 7.91
C THR A 192 -10.47 -25.11 8.97
N VAL A 193 -10.83 -24.30 9.96
CA VAL A 193 -11.72 -24.74 11.05
C VAL A 193 -13.08 -25.19 10.50
N LEU A 194 -13.68 -24.41 9.62
CA LEU A 194 -14.99 -24.74 9.04
C LEU A 194 -14.96 -25.98 8.14
N GLY A 195 -13.91 -26.15 7.32
CA GLY A 195 -13.71 -27.33 6.50
C GLY A 195 -13.54 -28.60 7.35
N MET A 196 -12.75 -28.49 8.43
CA MET A 196 -12.58 -29.62 9.37
C MET A 196 -13.86 -29.97 10.14
N ILE A 197 -14.63 -28.97 10.58
CA ILE A 197 -15.95 -29.19 11.21
C ILE A 197 -16.87 -29.98 10.26
N ARG A 198 -16.91 -29.61 8.98
CA ARG A 198 -17.68 -30.31 7.96
C ARG A 198 -17.22 -31.74 7.76
N SER A 199 -15.91 -31.97 7.70
CA SER A 199 -15.33 -33.31 7.59
C SER A 199 -15.70 -34.21 8.76
N PHE A 200 -15.62 -33.72 10.00
CA PHE A 200 -16.01 -34.48 11.19
C PHE A 200 -17.51 -34.73 11.28
N ALA A 201 -18.33 -33.78 10.83
CA ALA A 201 -19.79 -33.95 10.78
C ALA A 201 -20.18 -35.10 9.83
N ALA A 202 -19.51 -35.23 8.67
CA ALA A 202 -19.71 -36.34 7.74
C ALA A 202 -19.37 -37.70 8.36
N MET A 203 -18.39 -37.76 9.26
CA MET A 203 -18.02 -39.00 9.96
C MET A 203 -19.02 -39.41 11.04
N SER A 204 -19.78 -38.46 11.61
CA SER A 204 -20.67 -38.74 12.76
C SER A 204 -22.03 -39.37 12.38
N GLN A 205 -22.36 -39.49 11.11
CA GLN A 205 -23.68 -39.95 10.62
C GLN A 205 -23.76 -41.47 10.41
N GLY A 206 -22.89 -42.24 10.99
CA GLY A 206 -23.00 -43.72 11.10
C GLY A 206 -22.46 -44.54 9.96
N ALA A 207 -22.36 -44.01 8.74
CA ALA A 207 -21.59 -44.61 7.63
C ALA A 207 -20.69 -43.51 7.06
N PRO A 208 -19.36 -43.60 7.24
CA PRO A 208 -18.46 -42.51 6.83
C PRO A 208 -18.54 -42.30 5.33
N ASP A 209 -19.02 -41.11 4.90
CA ASP A 209 -18.88 -40.71 3.50
C ASP A 209 -17.46 -40.17 3.28
N THR A 210 -16.64 -41.04 2.69
CA THR A 210 -15.23 -40.74 2.42
C THR A 210 -15.06 -39.59 1.40
N ALA A 211 -16.03 -39.40 0.51
CA ALA A 211 -16.02 -38.32 -0.45
C ALA A 211 -16.27 -36.96 0.23
N GLU A 212 -17.27 -36.88 1.13
CA GLU A 212 -17.58 -35.70 1.88
C GLU A 212 -16.45 -35.34 2.86
N LEU A 213 -15.84 -36.34 3.51
CA LEU A 213 -14.66 -36.15 4.34
C LEU A 213 -13.48 -35.55 3.56
N SER A 214 -13.18 -36.09 2.37
CA SER A 214 -12.12 -35.63 1.50
C SER A 214 -12.38 -34.18 1.02
N THR A 215 -13.64 -33.88 0.68
CA THR A 215 -14.05 -32.54 0.25
C THR A 215 -13.83 -31.50 1.35
N GLY A 216 -14.22 -31.77 2.60
CA GLY A 216 -14.04 -30.85 3.71
C GLY A 216 -12.55 -30.60 4.06
N ILE A 217 -11.72 -31.65 3.96
CA ILE A 217 -10.25 -31.51 4.13
C ILE A 217 -9.66 -30.64 2.99
N SER A 218 -10.05 -30.91 1.76
CA SER A 218 -9.60 -30.13 0.59
C SER A 218 -9.99 -28.66 0.72
N GLU A 219 -11.24 -28.40 1.12
CA GLU A 219 -11.74 -27.02 1.40
C GLU A 219 -10.87 -26.32 2.43
N ALA A 220 -10.53 -26.99 3.54
CA ALA A 220 -9.68 -26.46 4.59
C ALA A 220 -8.29 -26.07 4.06
N LEU A 221 -7.66 -26.94 3.30
CA LEU A 221 -6.29 -26.73 2.77
C LEU A 221 -6.25 -25.59 1.75
N ILE A 222 -7.24 -25.49 0.86
CA ILE A 222 -7.35 -24.44 -0.14
C ILE A 222 -7.47 -23.07 0.52
N ASN A 223 -8.37 -22.95 1.50
CA ASN A 223 -8.58 -21.70 2.22
C ASN A 223 -7.30 -21.22 2.92
N THR A 224 -6.58 -22.14 3.57
CA THR A 224 -5.30 -21.81 4.23
C THR A 224 -4.25 -21.39 3.21
N ALA A 225 -4.12 -22.10 2.10
CA ALA A 225 -3.16 -21.78 1.05
C ALA A 225 -3.39 -20.36 0.48
N PHE A 226 -4.65 -19.99 0.18
CA PHE A 226 -5.01 -18.65 -0.28
C PHE A 226 -4.77 -17.58 0.78
N GLY A 227 -5.09 -17.88 2.04
CA GLY A 227 -4.86 -16.98 3.18
C GLY A 227 -3.37 -16.67 3.37
N ILE A 228 -2.52 -17.69 3.35
CA ILE A 228 -1.06 -17.54 3.48
C ILE A 228 -0.48 -16.81 2.27
N ALA A 229 -0.91 -17.15 1.05
CA ALA A 229 -0.42 -16.49 -0.16
C ALA A 229 -0.68 -14.98 -0.14
N GLY A 230 -1.92 -14.56 0.18
CA GLY A 230 -2.27 -13.14 0.29
C GLY A 230 -1.49 -12.42 1.38
N SER A 231 -1.36 -13.05 2.55
CA SER A 231 -0.57 -12.52 3.66
C SER A 231 0.90 -12.31 3.28
N THR A 232 1.50 -13.31 2.65
CA THR A 232 2.92 -13.26 2.24
C THR A 232 3.18 -12.09 1.27
N ILE A 233 2.34 -11.94 0.24
CA ILE A 233 2.47 -10.85 -0.72
C ILE A 233 2.31 -9.50 -0.02
N ALA A 234 1.32 -9.37 0.87
CA ALA A 234 1.04 -8.14 1.59
C ALA A 234 2.19 -7.73 2.52
N ILE A 235 2.81 -8.69 3.25
CA ILE A 235 3.96 -8.44 4.13
C ILE A 235 5.17 -7.98 3.33
N ILE A 236 5.48 -8.66 2.22
CA ILE A 236 6.60 -8.29 1.36
C ILE A 236 6.41 -6.89 0.80
N ALA A 237 5.21 -6.58 0.29
CA ALA A 237 4.88 -5.26 -0.25
C ALA A 237 4.97 -4.18 0.84
N PHE A 238 4.40 -4.43 2.02
CA PHE A 238 4.46 -3.51 3.16
C PHE A 238 5.91 -3.21 3.56
N SER A 239 6.73 -4.24 3.75
CA SER A 239 8.14 -4.09 4.13
C SER A 239 8.94 -3.30 3.09
N PHE A 240 8.75 -3.61 1.80
CA PHE A 240 9.40 -2.90 0.71
C PHE A 240 9.05 -1.41 0.70
N PHE A 241 7.76 -1.07 0.80
CA PHE A 241 7.31 0.32 0.78
C PHE A 241 7.70 1.08 2.04
N SER A 242 7.66 0.44 3.23
CA SER A 242 8.13 1.05 4.48
C SER A 242 9.59 1.45 4.37
N THR A 243 10.47 0.54 3.96
CA THR A 243 11.90 0.85 3.76
C THR A 243 12.12 1.97 2.74
N LYS A 244 11.30 2.01 1.69
CA LYS A 244 11.40 3.07 0.68
C LYS A 244 10.98 4.44 1.24
N ILE A 245 9.93 4.48 2.05
CA ILE A 245 9.47 5.70 2.75
C ILE A 245 10.53 6.18 3.73
N ASP A 246 11.11 5.28 4.52
CA ASP A 246 12.16 5.62 5.48
C ASP A 246 13.37 6.25 4.79
N ALA A 247 13.79 5.70 3.63
CA ALA A 247 14.87 6.27 2.83
C ALA A 247 14.52 7.68 2.28
N MET A 248 13.26 7.90 1.88
CA MET A 248 12.80 9.22 1.43
C MET A 248 12.76 10.23 2.58
N THR A 249 12.29 9.83 3.75
CA THR A 249 12.26 10.64 4.97
C THR A 249 13.67 11.05 5.36
N TYR A 250 14.61 10.10 5.38
CA TYR A 250 16.02 10.40 5.64
C TYR A 250 16.59 11.45 4.68
N GLY A 251 16.29 11.35 3.37
CA GLY A 251 16.71 12.36 2.39
C GLY A 251 16.10 13.74 2.62
N ILE A 252 14.85 13.81 3.11
CA ILE A 252 14.21 15.07 3.49
C ILE A 252 14.91 15.69 4.70
N ASP A 253 15.21 14.88 5.72
CA ASP A 253 15.88 15.34 6.94
C ASP A 253 17.31 15.82 6.64
N GLU A 254 18.07 15.09 5.80
CA GLU A 254 19.40 15.50 5.38
C GLU A 254 19.39 16.84 4.62
N ALA A 255 18.45 17.01 3.70
CA ALA A 255 18.32 18.26 2.96
C ALA A 255 17.91 19.42 3.88
N SER A 256 16.98 19.19 4.80
CA SER A 256 16.54 20.19 5.78
C SER A 256 17.68 20.63 6.70
N PHE A 257 18.46 19.68 7.18
CA PHE A 257 19.65 19.97 7.99
C PHE A 257 20.67 20.82 7.21
N THR A 258 20.91 20.48 5.95
CA THR A 258 21.82 21.23 5.08
C THR A 258 21.38 22.69 4.92
N ILE A 259 20.09 22.93 4.63
CA ILE A 259 19.55 24.29 4.47
C ILE A 259 19.70 25.10 5.76
N VAL A 260 19.49 24.49 6.92
CA VAL A 260 19.62 25.14 8.24
C VAL A 260 21.07 25.46 8.54
N GLN A 261 22.01 24.60 8.16
CA GLN A 261 23.44 24.79 8.43
C GLN A 261 24.06 25.94 7.59
N ASP A 262 23.58 26.13 6.39
CA ASP A 262 24.07 27.15 5.46
C ASP A 262 23.46 28.55 5.73
N PHE A 263 22.47 28.70 6.65
CA PHE A 263 21.87 29.97 7.08
C PHE A 263 22.69 30.61 8.21
#